data_aad73853bd7f29ca528d4d7e690219fa
#
_entry.id   aad73853bd7f29ca528d4d7e690219fa
#
_cell.length_a   1.000
_cell.length_b   1.000
_cell.length_c   1.000
_cell.angle_alpha   90.00
_cell.angle_beta   90.00
_cell.angle_gamma   90.00
#
_symmetry.space_group_name_H-M   'P 1'
#
loop_
_entity.id
_entity.type
_entity.pdbx_description
1 polymer ?
#
loop_
_entity_poly.entity_id
_entity_poly.type
_entity_poly.pdbx_seq_one_letter_code
_entity_poly.pdbx_strand_id
1 'polypeptide(L)'
;HNDIVDSQKVADHNITINEAQQRGIGELVFNMDATQDPSYDNTVYKEVSRTADSVTLEGYDPARQLFISKTYTLHPVKNLEGKVLPGSKYLIRLTVSLLNKSSNVQDLRYMGIFGGSAYPIAKSEPKDTYTHFFYHADGSLEQEVPSYFTGGFFSTAKARVLEGPLQDLTYAGVMSQYYATILLPQNESKGSTVYATRQEFPLAHENNTLVPGVTVAMGIPNLTMAPNEIKTLTYDIYTGPKFNAYLRDLNLTYPAISDIMAYGWLVFLSVPMNWLLNLFHGWFGNWGVAIICMTIVVRALIWPLHKKSYMAMKRMSLVQPEMAKLKEKYPDDPQKVNMEMMKLYQKYGINPASGCVPMLIQIPIFFAFYRVLQYSAELRGQPFCLWMTDLSL
;
A
#
# COMPACT_ATOMS: atom_id res chain seq x y z
N HIS A 1 13.28 13.40 -11.16
CA HIS A 1 12.45 14.21 -10.27
C HIS A 1 11.00 13.82 -10.50
N ASN A 2 10.42 13.07 -9.56
CA ASN A 2 9.01 12.73 -9.57
C ASN A 2 8.28 13.72 -8.69
N ASP A 3 8.15 14.97 -9.17
CA ASP A 3 7.38 15.98 -8.47
C ASP A 3 5.91 15.69 -8.67
N ILE A 4 5.25 15.23 -7.62
CA ILE A 4 3.79 15.17 -7.60
C ILE A 4 3.32 16.56 -7.16
N VAL A 5 2.85 17.33 -8.12
CA VAL A 5 2.21 18.61 -7.84
C VAL A 5 0.84 18.28 -7.28
N ASP A 6 0.65 18.49 -5.99
CA ASP A 6 -0.68 18.51 -5.38
C ASP A 6 -1.39 19.77 -5.89
N SER A 7 -2.34 19.61 -6.79
CA SER A 7 -3.02 20.70 -7.48
C SER A 7 -3.92 21.56 -6.61
N GLN A 8 -3.98 21.29 -5.31
CA GLN A 8 -4.81 22.04 -4.38
C GLN A 8 -3.98 22.64 -3.23
N LYS A 9 -3.54 23.88 -3.42
CA LYS A 9 -3.30 24.88 -2.35
C LYS A 9 -2.52 24.49 -1.08
N VAL A 10 -1.68 23.52 -1.10
CA VAL A 10 -0.47 23.65 -0.28
C VAL A 10 0.46 24.45 -1.15
N ALA A 11 0.37 25.74 -1.02
CA ALA A 11 1.13 26.69 -1.81
C ALA A 11 2.58 26.18 -1.93
N ASP A 12 3.04 25.98 -3.15
CA ASP A 12 4.42 25.80 -3.55
C ASP A 12 5.22 24.60 -3.03
N HIS A 13 4.57 23.53 -2.53
CA HIS A 13 5.29 22.37 -2.06
C HIS A 13 5.08 21.18 -3.02
N ASN A 14 5.99 21.03 -3.95
CA ASN A 14 6.14 19.78 -4.69
C ASN A 14 6.53 18.66 -3.71
N ILE A 15 5.76 17.57 -3.69
CA ILE A 15 6.15 16.39 -2.91
C ILE A 15 7.07 15.56 -3.79
N THR A 16 8.35 15.53 -3.46
CA THR A 16 9.32 14.70 -4.15
C THR A 16 9.37 13.34 -3.48
N ILE A 17 8.94 12.31 -4.19
CA ILE A 17 9.14 10.93 -3.75
C ILE A 17 10.63 10.59 -3.93
N ASN A 18 11.26 10.08 -2.87
CA ASN A 18 12.71 9.76 -2.80
C ASN A 18 13.67 10.96 -2.71
N GLU A 19 13.23 12.14 -2.29
CA GLU A 19 14.08 13.31 -2.12
C GLU A 19 15.31 13.04 -1.21
N ALA A 20 15.08 12.29 -0.13
CA ALA A 20 16.11 12.03 0.87
C ALA A 20 17.23 11.08 0.41
N GLN A 21 17.05 10.33 -0.66
CA GLN A 21 18.02 9.30 -1.07
C GLN A 21 19.00 9.70 -2.15
N GLN A 22 18.83 10.78 -2.86
CA GLN A 22 19.64 11.15 -4.03
C GLN A 22 19.76 10.03 -5.10
N ARG A 23 18.91 8.98 -5.02
CA ARG A 23 18.94 7.81 -5.89
C ARG A 23 17.68 7.75 -6.74
N GLY A 24 17.88 7.56 -8.04
CA GLY A 24 16.78 7.45 -9.01
C GLY A 24 16.16 6.06 -9.02
N ILE A 25 14.83 5.99 -9.18
CA ILE A 25 14.15 4.74 -9.49
C ILE A 25 14.69 4.21 -10.82
N GLY A 26 15.01 2.91 -10.87
CA GLY A 26 15.64 2.31 -12.05
C GLY A 26 17.18 2.33 -12.03
N GLU A 27 17.81 2.73 -10.91
CA GLU A 27 19.24 2.50 -10.72
C GLU A 27 19.56 1.00 -10.64
N LEU A 28 20.74 0.64 -11.10
CA LEU A 28 21.22 -0.75 -10.97
C LEU A 28 21.74 -0.98 -9.55
N VAL A 29 21.39 -2.11 -9.00
CA VAL A 29 21.86 -2.57 -7.69
C VAL A 29 22.63 -3.87 -7.92
N PHE A 30 23.80 -3.97 -7.34
CA PHE A 30 24.68 -5.12 -7.47
C PHE A 30 24.93 -5.75 -6.09
N ASN A 31 25.38 -7.01 -6.07
CA ASN A 31 25.68 -7.76 -4.87
C ASN A 31 24.48 -7.86 -3.90
N MET A 32 23.28 -8.04 -4.45
CA MET A 32 22.05 -8.24 -3.67
C MET A 32 22.02 -9.67 -3.11
N ASP A 33 23.00 -10.03 -2.30
CA ASP A 33 22.99 -11.29 -1.57
C ASP A 33 22.67 -11.06 -0.07
N ALA A 34 22.38 -12.13 0.65
CA ALA A 34 22.04 -12.04 2.07
C ALA A 34 23.25 -11.70 2.97
N THR A 35 24.47 -11.77 2.46
CA THR A 35 25.71 -11.71 3.24
C THR A 35 26.42 -10.37 3.16
N GLN A 36 26.23 -9.60 2.09
CA GLN A 36 26.92 -8.34 1.82
C GLN A 36 25.96 -7.17 1.67
N ASP A 37 26.45 -5.96 1.91
CA ASP A 37 25.69 -4.76 1.59
C ASP A 37 25.67 -4.56 0.07
N PRO A 38 24.52 -4.21 -0.52
CA PRO A 38 24.42 -3.99 -1.94
C PRO A 38 25.27 -2.80 -2.35
N SER A 39 25.92 -2.92 -3.49
CA SER A 39 26.57 -1.79 -4.15
C SER A 39 25.63 -1.22 -5.20
N TYR A 40 25.53 0.09 -5.22
CA TYR A 40 24.69 0.79 -6.19
C TYR A 40 25.50 1.26 -7.37
N ASP A 41 24.81 1.51 -8.46
CA ASP A 41 25.36 2.07 -9.68
C ASP A 41 25.90 3.47 -9.44
N ASN A 42 27.22 3.64 -9.61
CA ASN A 42 27.90 4.94 -9.53
C ASN A 42 28.28 5.48 -10.91
N THR A 43 27.70 4.93 -11.96
CA THR A 43 27.97 5.33 -13.34
C THR A 43 27.47 6.76 -13.58
N VAL A 44 28.33 7.58 -14.17
CA VAL A 44 27.93 8.90 -14.65
C VAL A 44 27.23 8.78 -15.97
N TYR A 45 25.95 9.09 -15.98
CA TYR A 45 25.13 9.04 -17.19
C TYR A 45 25.12 10.38 -17.92
N LYS A 46 25.16 10.31 -19.25
CA LYS A 46 24.97 11.46 -20.14
C LYS A 46 23.65 11.31 -20.88
N GLU A 47 22.93 12.40 -21.03
CA GLU A 47 21.76 12.44 -21.89
C GLU A 47 22.20 12.39 -23.34
N VAL A 48 21.71 11.38 -24.07
CA VAL A 48 22.04 11.15 -25.48
C VAL A 48 20.90 11.59 -26.39
N SER A 49 19.67 11.39 -25.92
CA SER A 49 18.47 11.72 -26.67
C SER A 49 17.36 12.15 -25.75
N ARG A 50 16.62 13.18 -26.17
CA ARG A 50 15.39 13.62 -25.51
C ARG A 50 14.33 13.94 -26.55
N THR A 51 13.14 13.39 -26.33
CA THR A 51 11.93 13.71 -27.09
C THR A 51 10.86 14.28 -26.12
N ALA A 52 9.67 14.57 -26.63
CA ALA A 52 8.56 14.99 -25.78
C ALA A 52 8.15 13.91 -24.75
N ASP A 53 8.28 12.63 -25.11
CA ASP A 53 7.77 11.51 -24.34
C ASP A 53 8.88 10.58 -23.81
N SER A 54 10.14 10.80 -24.15
CA SER A 54 11.23 9.93 -23.72
C SER A 54 12.56 10.65 -23.50
N VAL A 55 13.38 10.05 -22.63
CA VAL A 55 14.78 10.45 -22.43
C VAL A 55 15.66 9.21 -22.39
N THR A 56 16.79 9.24 -23.10
CA THR A 56 17.79 8.18 -23.11
C THR A 56 19.08 8.68 -22.46
N LEU A 57 19.54 7.93 -21.50
CA LEU A 57 20.76 8.18 -20.73
C LEU A 57 21.74 7.02 -20.98
N GLU A 58 22.99 7.35 -21.25
CA GLU A 58 24.05 6.36 -21.47
C GLU A 58 25.22 6.60 -20.53
N GLY A 59 25.83 5.51 -20.10
CA GLY A 59 26.98 5.55 -19.21
C GLY A 59 27.83 4.28 -19.34
N TYR A 60 29.03 4.34 -18.81
CA TYR A 60 29.94 3.22 -18.76
C TYR A 60 30.40 2.98 -17.33
N ASP A 61 30.25 1.75 -16.86
CA ASP A 61 30.78 1.26 -15.58
C ASP A 61 32.17 0.65 -15.83
N PRO A 62 33.27 1.33 -15.46
CA PRO A 62 34.62 0.82 -15.71
C PRO A 62 34.97 -0.37 -14.79
N ALA A 63 34.36 -0.46 -13.61
CA ALA A 63 34.63 -1.54 -12.67
C ALA A 63 34.11 -2.89 -13.19
N ARG A 64 32.96 -2.85 -13.86
CA ARG A 64 32.32 -4.05 -14.44
C ARG A 64 32.46 -4.12 -15.94
N GLN A 65 33.05 -3.12 -16.58
CA GLN A 65 33.20 -3.02 -18.02
C GLN A 65 31.83 -3.16 -18.75
N LEU A 66 30.79 -2.57 -18.17
CA LEU A 66 29.44 -2.56 -18.73
C LEU A 66 29.14 -1.21 -19.36
N PHE A 67 28.67 -1.22 -20.59
CA PHE A 67 28.01 -0.06 -21.18
C PHE A 67 26.52 -0.17 -20.91
N ILE A 68 25.92 0.89 -20.35
CA ILE A 68 24.56 0.91 -19.85
C ILE A 68 23.80 2.02 -20.57
N SER A 69 22.69 1.66 -21.19
CA SER A 69 21.73 2.62 -21.75
C SER A 69 20.38 2.47 -21.05
N LYS A 70 19.83 3.57 -20.52
CA LYS A 70 18.54 3.64 -19.85
C LYS A 70 17.62 4.58 -20.61
N THR A 71 16.51 4.07 -21.11
CA THR A 71 15.48 4.87 -21.78
C THR A 71 14.23 4.89 -20.92
N TYR A 72 13.83 6.09 -20.50
CA TYR A 72 12.57 6.34 -19.82
C TYR A 72 11.58 6.91 -20.82
N THR A 73 10.41 6.29 -20.93
CA THR A 73 9.36 6.68 -21.89
C THR A 73 8.02 6.79 -21.18
N LEU A 74 7.27 7.86 -21.41
CA LEU A 74 5.88 7.94 -20.93
C LEU A 74 5.08 6.78 -21.53
N HIS A 75 4.34 6.08 -20.68
CA HIS A 75 3.63 4.86 -21.10
C HIS A 75 2.11 5.00 -20.89
N PRO A 76 1.38 5.69 -21.78
CA PRO A 76 -0.06 5.82 -21.69
C PRO A 76 -0.75 4.47 -22.01
N VAL A 77 -1.39 3.89 -20.99
CA VAL A 77 -2.23 2.70 -21.15
C VAL A 77 -3.63 3.11 -21.57
N LYS A 78 -4.21 2.42 -22.54
CA LYS A 78 -5.54 2.66 -23.05
C LYS A 78 -6.49 1.52 -22.67
N ASN A 79 -7.76 1.86 -22.46
CA ASN A 79 -8.81 0.86 -22.29
C ASN A 79 -9.21 0.22 -23.64
N LEU A 80 -10.13 -0.73 -23.62
CA LEU A 80 -10.64 -1.43 -24.81
C LEU A 80 -11.28 -0.48 -25.85
N GLU A 81 -11.72 0.69 -25.44
CA GLU A 81 -12.32 1.74 -26.29
C GLU A 81 -11.26 2.71 -26.86
N GLY A 82 -9.97 2.49 -26.55
CA GLY A 82 -8.87 3.35 -27.00
C GLY A 82 -8.66 4.62 -26.16
N LYS A 83 -9.44 4.82 -25.07
CA LYS A 83 -9.30 5.96 -24.18
C LYS A 83 -8.14 5.74 -23.21
N VAL A 84 -7.29 6.75 -23.04
CA VAL A 84 -6.17 6.72 -22.08
C VAL A 84 -6.72 6.63 -20.65
N LEU A 85 -6.24 5.66 -19.89
CA LEU A 85 -6.62 5.48 -18.49
C LEU A 85 -6.02 6.60 -17.62
N PRO A 86 -6.80 7.23 -16.72
CA PRO A 86 -6.30 8.34 -15.89
C PRO A 86 -5.07 7.98 -15.05
N GLY A 87 -4.99 6.74 -14.56
CA GLY A 87 -3.85 6.23 -13.78
C GLY A 87 -2.55 6.10 -14.59
N SER A 88 -2.64 6.00 -15.92
CA SER A 88 -1.46 5.81 -16.78
C SER A 88 -0.55 7.03 -16.87
N LYS A 89 -1.02 8.23 -16.48
CA LYS A 89 -0.16 9.42 -16.37
C LYS A 89 0.97 9.28 -15.34
N TYR A 90 0.88 8.28 -14.47
CA TYR A 90 1.88 7.94 -13.47
C TYR A 90 2.72 6.72 -13.87
N LEU A 91 2.57 6.24 -15.10
CA LEU A 91 3.33 5.11 -15.65
C LEU A 91 4.44 5.60 -16.55
N ILE A 92 5.63 5.08 -16.29
CA ILE A 92 6.84 5.31 -17.08
C ILE A 92 7.40 3.95 -17.45
N ARG A 93 7.71 3.71 -18.73
CA ARG A 93 8.44 2.54 -19.15
C ARG A 93 9.93 2.81 -19.05
N LEU A 94 10.65 1.96 -18.35
CA LEU A 94 12.11 1.93 -18.27
C LEU A 94 12.61 0.76 -19.10
N THR A 95 13.43 1.05 -20.09
CA THR A 95 14.19 0.05 -20.85
C THR A 95 15.67 0.21 -20.48
N VAL A 96 16.25 -0.84 -19.92
CA VAL A 96 17.68 -0.90 -19.57
C VAL A 96 18.37 -1.84 -20.54
N SER A 97 19.32 -1.34 -21.31
CA SER A 97 20.17 -2.14 -22.19
C SER A 97 21.59 -2.20 -21.63
N LEU A 98 22.08 -3.41 -21.43
CA LEU A 98 23.40 -3.71 -20.89
C LEU A 98 24.23 -4.35 -21.99
N LEU A 99 25.44 -3.84 -22.21
CA LEU A 99 26.41 -4.42 -23.14
C LEU A 99 27.68 -4.75 -22.36
N ASN A 100 28.05 -6.05 -22.39
CA ASN A 100 29.30 -6.51 -21.79
C ASN A 100 30.50 -6.14 -22.73
N LYS A 101 31.30 -5.17 -22.30
CA LYS A 101 32.52 -4.75 -23.02
C LYS A 101 33.77 -5.50 -22.57
N SER A 102 33.66 -6.38 -21.59
CA SER A 102 34.78 -7.19 -21.14
C SER A 102 35.08 -8.35 -22.13
N SER A 103 36.28 -8.88 -22.06
CA SER A 103 36.67 -10.11 -22.77
C SER A 103 36.16 -11.39 -22.11
N ASN A 104 35.55 -11.31 -20.95
CA ASN A 104 35.11 -12.44 -20.14
C ASN A 104 33.59 -12.49 -20.01
N VAL A 105 33.07 -13.67 -19.69
CA VAL A 105 31.67 -13.82 -19.28
C VAL A 105 31.47 -13.09 -17.96
N GLN A 106 30.50 -12.22 -17.91
CA GLN A 106 30.08 -11.50 -16.68
C GLN A 106 28.97 -12.29 -15.99
N ASP A 107 29.15 -12.56 -14.72
CA ASP A 107 28.12 -13.15 -13.86
C ASP A 107 27.49 -12.04 -13.02
N LEU A 108 26.26 -11.70 -13.35
CA LEU A 108 25.48 -10.63 -12.73
C LEU A 108 24.25 -11.18 -11.98
N ARG A 109 24.34 -12.41 -11.44
CA ARG A 109 23.21 -13.11 -10.79
C ARG A 109 22.58 -12.34 -9.62
N TYR A 110 23.35 -11.47 -8.98
CA TYR A 110 22.89 -10.66 -7.86
C TYR A 110 22.68 -9.19 -8.23
N MET A 111 22.41 -8.95 -9.50
CA MET A 111 22.03 -7.63 -9.98
C MET A 111 20.53 -7.46 -9.93
N GLY A 112 20.09 -6.23 -9.67
CA GLY A 112 18.69 -5.85 -9.69
C GLY A 112 18.47 -4.42 -10.09
N ILE A 113 17.19 -4.06 -10.11
CA ILE A 113 16.72 -2.71 -10.38
C ILE A 113 16.15 -2.12 -9.08
N PHE A 114 16.60 -0.93 -8.72
CA PHE A 114 16.11 -0.19 -7.57
C PHE A 114 14.68 0.26 -7.81
N GLY A 115 13.76 -0.19 -6.95
CA GLY A 115 12.32 0.08 -7.01
C GLY A 115 11.87 1.30 -6.21
N GLY A 116 12.78 1.92 -5.47
CA GLY A 116 12.47 3.13 -4.70
C GLY A 116 12.54 2.95 -3.20
N SER A 117 12.18 4.04 -2.52
CA SER A 117 12.13 4.14 -1.06
C SER A 117 10.82 4.73 -0.61
N ALA A 118 10.34 4.30 0.55
CA ALA A 118 9.22 4.92 1.24
C ALA A 118 9.58 5.20 2.69
N TYR A 119 9.12 6.35 3.18
CA TYR A 119 9.26 6.78 4.55
C TYR A 119 8.10 7.71 4.92
N PRO A 120 7.80 7.94 6.21
CA PRO A 120 6.79 8.89 6.65
C PRO A 120 7.04 10.28 6.08
N ILE A 121 6.00 10.94 5.56
CA ILE A 121 6.11 12.28 4.96
C ILE A 121 6.18 13.37 6.04
N ALA A 122 5.56 13.09 7.21
CA ALA A 122 5.54 14.00 8.35
C ALA A 122 5.85 13.24 9.65
N LYS A 123 6.40 13.96 10.65
CA LYS A 123 6.70 13.38 11.97
C LYS A 123 5.47 12.87 12.71
N SER A 124 4.32 13.49 12.47
CA SER A 124 3.02 13.10 13.03
C SER A 124 2.47 11.81 12.41
N GLU A 125 3.00 11.40 11.25
CA GLU A 125 2.57 10.16 10.58
C GLU A 125 3.07 8.94 11.38
N PRO A 126 2.19 7.95 11.68
CA PRO A 126 2.60 6.73 12.37
C PRO A 126 3.67 5.97 11.59
N LYS A 127 4.87 5.87 12.18
CA LYS A 127 6.09 5.39 11.53
C LYS A 127 5.97 4.01 10.90
N ASP A 128 5.23 3.09 11.54
CA ASP A 128 5.13 1.69 11.12
C ASP A 128 3.74 1.29 10.62
N THR A 129 2.84 2.27 10.35
CA THR A 129 1.48 1.94 9.95
C THR A 129 1.27 2.01 8.45
N TYR A 130 1.94 2.92 7.77
CA TYR A 130 1.66 3.25 6.37
C TYR A 130 2.84 3.01 5.44
N THR A 131 4.05 2.96 5.97
CA THR A 131 5.26 2.76 5.20
C THR A 131 5.52 1.25 5.06
N HIS A 132 5.50 0.74 3.83
CA HIS A 132 5.72 -0.67 3.55
C HIS A 132 6.64 -0.83 2.34
N PHE A 133 7.45 -1.88 2.34
CA PHE A 133 7.80 -2.54 1.10
C PHE A 133 6.81 -3.68 0.84
N PHE A 134 6.60 -4.01 -0.41
CA PHE A 134 5.68 -5.07 -0.80
C PHE A 134 6.13 -5.73 -2.10
N TYR A 135 5.66 -6.95 -2.31
CA TYR A 135 5.77 -7.63 -3.58
C TYR A 135 4.57 -8.56 -3.77
N HIS A 136 4.19 -8.78 -5.01
CA HIS A 136 3.16 -9.74 -5.36
C HIS A 136 3.81 -10.88 -6.14
N ALA A 137 3.77 -12.06 -5.57
CA ALA A 137 4.34 -13.26 -6.16
C ALA A 137 3.47 -14.48 -5.83
N ASP A 138 3.46 -15.45 -6.73
CA ASP A 138 2.77 -16.73 -6.53
C ASP A 138 1.28 -16.57 -6.14
N GLY A 139 0.65 -15.49 -6.65
CA GLY A 139 -0.76 -15.16 -6.44
C GLY A 139 -1.08 -14.51 -5.09
N SER A 140 -0.09 -14.11 -4.30
CA SER A 140 -0.27 -13.41 -3.03
C SER A 140 0.51 -12.10 -2.95
N LEU A 141 -0.06 -11.13 -2.21
CA LEU A 141 0.61 -9.89 -1.84
C LEU A 141 1.26 -10.05 -0.47
N GLU A 142 2.57 -9.91 -0.43
CA GLU A 142 3.34 -9.82 0.80
C GLU A 142 3.76 -8.38 1.05
N GLN A 143 3.63 -7.91 2.29
CA GLN A 143 3.97 -6.55 2.66
C GLN A 143 4.47 -6.46 4.10
N GLU A 144 5.52 -5.66 4.33
CA GLU A 144 6.14 -5.53 5.63
C GLU A 144 6.53 -4.07 5.93
N VAL A 145 6.50 -3.73 7.21
CA VAL A 145 6.80 -2.39 7.74
C VAL A 145 8.26 -2.25 8.17
N PRO A 146 8.78 -1.02 8.39
CA PRO A 146 10.15 -0.82 8.86
C PRO A 146 10.50 -1.56 10.16
N SER A 147 9.55 -1.72 11.09
CA SER A 147 9.77 -2.46 12.34
C SER A 147 10.02 -3.96 12.15
N TYR A 148 9.62 -4.54 11.01
CA TYR A 148 9.95 -5.92 10.66
C TYR A 148 11.48 -6.20 10.71
N PHE A 149 12.28 -5.20 10.35
CA PHE A 149 13.74 -5.32 10.35
C PHE A 149 14.37 -5.19 11.73
N THR A 150 13.70 -4.54 12.69
CA THR A 150 14.25 -4.34 14.05
C THR A 150 14.03 -5.51 14.97
N GLY A 151 13.23 -6.48 14.56
CA GLY A 151 12.82 -7.60 15.41
C GLY A 151 11.83 -7.16 16.49
N GLY A 152 11.23 -8.13 17.16
CA GLY A 152 10.28 -7.93 18.25
C GLY A 152 10.53 -8.92 19.39
N PHE A 153 9.59 -8.97 20.34
CA PHE A 153 9.70 -9.84 21.51
C PHE A 153 9.86 -11.33 21.15
N PHE A 154 9.32 -11.75 20.00
CA PHE A 154 9.37 -13.14 19.50
C PHE A 154 10.13 -13.31 18.19
N SER A 155 10.74 -12.25 17.64
CA SER A 155 11.45 -12.30 16.36
C SER A 155 12.82 -11.65 16.44
N THR A 156 13.80 -12.24 15.74
CA THR A 156 15.16 -11.67 15.65
C THR A 156 15.19 -10.53 14.63
N ALA A 157 16.02 -9.51 14.91
CA ALA A 157 16.27 -8.45 13.96
C ALA A 157 16.89 -9.00 12.67
N LYS A 158 16.42 -8.48 11.52
CA LYS A 158 16.94 -8.81 10.18
C LYS A 158 17.56 -7.55 9.58
N ALA A 159 18.84 -7.58 9.21
CA ALA A 159 19.45 -6.43 8.56
C ALA A 159 18.80 -6.14 7.19
N ARG A 160 18.36 -7.20 6.54
CA ARG A 160 17.77 -7.17 5.19
C ARG A 160 16.85 -8.37 4.97
N VAL A 161 16.01 -8.26 3.96
CA VAL A 161 15.20 -9.36 3.43
C VAL A 161 15.66 -9.63 2.01
N LEU A 162 15.88 -10.90 1.70
CA LEU A 162 16.09 -11.40 0.36
C LEU A 162 15.11 -12.57 0.17
N GLU A 163 14.05 -12.33 -0.56
CA GLU A 163 13.05 -13.34 -0.87
C GLU A 163 13.24 -13.85 -2.30
N GLY A 164 13.20 -15.15 -2.47
CA GLY A 164 13.34 -15.81 -3.77
C GLY A 164 14.36 -16.95 -3.77
N PRO A 165 14.51 -17.64 -4.89
CA PRO A 165 13.90 -17.33 -6.21
C PRO A 165 12.38 -17.54 -6.23
N LEU A 166 11.63 -16.55 -6.71
CA LEU A 166 10.18 -16.57 -6.84
C LEU A 166 9.77 -17.16 -8.20
N GLN A 167 8.65 -17.88 -8.25
CA GLN A 167 8.22 -18.53 -9.50
C GLN A 167 7.48 -17.55 -10.41
N ASP A 168 6.65 -16.67 -9.83
CA ASP A 168 5.87 -15.69 -10.56
C ASP A 168 5.86 -14.35 -9.79
N LEU A 169 6.88 -13.52 -10.03
CA LEU A 169 6.94 -12.17 -9.46
C LEU A 169 6.24 -11.19 -10.39
N THR A 170 5.03 -10.79 -10.03
CA THR A 170 4.23 -9.86 -10.83
C THR A 170 4.69 -8.41 -10.65
N TYR A 171 5.00 -8.00 -9.43
CA TYR A 171 5.55 -6.67 -9.13
C TYR A 171 6.19 -6.62 -7.74
N ALA A 172 7.05 -5.61 -7.54
CA ALA A 172 7.54 -5.23 -6.21
C ALA A 172 7.58 -3.70 -6.10
N GLY A 173 7.52 -3.20 -4.86
CA GLY A 173 7.51 -1.76 -4.67
C GLY A 173 7.56 -1.32 -3.22
N VAL A 174 7.40 -0.02 -3.05
CA VAL A 174 7.31 0.64 -1.76
C VAL A 174 6.10 1.56 -1.73
N MET A 175 5.51 1.74 -0.57
CA MET A 175 4.39 2.66 -0.41
C MET A 175 4.43 3.41 0.92
N SER A 176 3.87 4.60 0.91
CA SER A 176 3.48 5.39 2.07
C SER A 176 1.96 5.37 2.22
N GLN A 177 1.42 6.20 3.10
CA GLN A 177 -0.03 6.28 3.30
C GLN A 177 -0.81 6.51 1.99
N TYR A 178 -0.36 7.46 1.16
CA TYR A 178 -1.11 7.93 -0.02
C TYR A 178 -0.44 7.63 -1.35
N TYR A 179 0.83 7.28 -1.37
CA TYR A 179 1.62 7.11 -2.58
C TYR A 179 2.28 5.75 -2.65
N ALA A 180 2.49 5.26 -3.85
CA ALA A 180 3.23 4.04 -4.10
C ALA A 180 4.17 4.20 -5.30
N THR A 181 5.31 3.51 -5.22
CA THR A 181 6.17 3.23 -6.35
C THR A 181 6.19 1.73 -6.58
N ILE A 182 5.82 1.30 -7.77
CA ILE A 182 5.65 -0.11 -8.14
C ILE A 182 6.49 -0.38 -9.37
N LEU A 183 7.34 -1.37 -9.29
CA LEU A 183 8.15 -1.87 -10.38
C LEU A 183 7.51 -3.14 -10.96
N LEU A 184 7.13 -3.10 -12.23
CA LEU A 184 6.39 -4.14 -12.96
C LEU A 184 7.27 -4.72 -14.07
N PRO A 185 7.88 -5.90 -13.91
CA PRO A 185 8.71 -6.48 -14.92
C PRO A 185 7.88 -6.85 -16.15
N GLN A 186 8.41 -6.53 -17.34
CA GLN A 186 7.78 -6.88 -18.62
C GLN A 186 8.46 -8.09 -19.29
N ASN A 187 9.62 -8.48 -18.78
CA ASN A 187 10.34 -9.69 -19.17
C ASN A 187 9.96 -10.85 -18.22
N GLU A 188 10.44 -12.05 -18.54
CA GLU A 188 10.28 -13.22 -17.68
C GLU A 188 10.82 -12.93 -16.26
N SER A 189 9.97 -13.10 -15.25
CA SER A 189 10.30 -12.83 -13.85
C SER A 189 10.58 -14.10 -13.03
N LYS A 190 10.49 -15.28 -13.66
CA LYS A 190 10.75 -16.56 -13.01
C LYS A 190 12.19 -16.64 -12.48
N GLY A 191 12.31 -16.87 -11.18
CA GLY A 191 13.60 -16.87 -10.50
C GLY A 191 14.08 -15.50 -10.04
N SER A 192 13.26 -14.45 -10.21
CA SER A 192 13.53 -13.13 -9.62
C SER A 192 13.58 -13.18 -8.12
N THR A 193 14.27 -12.21 -7.53
CA THR A 193 14.36 -12.02 -6.07
C THR A 193 13.85 -10.64 -5.70
N VAL A 194 13.38 -10.50 -4.47
CA VAL A 194 13.06 -9.19 -3.89
C VAL A 194 14.01 -8.92 -2.75
N TYR A 195 14.72 -7.81 -2.85
CA TYR A 195 15.64 -7.34 -1.83
C TYR A 195 15.05 -6.11 -1.15
N ALA A 196 14.96 -6.10 0.16
CA ALA A 196 14.48 -4.97 0.92
C ALA A 196 15.34 -4.70 2.15
N THR A 197 15.49 -3.43 2.50
CA THR A 197 16.19 -2.99 3.72
C THR A 197 15.46 -1.85 4.39
N ARG A 198 15.70 -1.73 5.72
CA ARG A 198 15.33 -0.54 6.47
C ARG A 198 16.46 0.48 6.41
N GLN A 199 16.09 1.73 6.20
CA GLN A 199 17.02 2.87 6.26
C GLN A 199 16.38 4.03 7.04
N GLU A 200 17.24 4.91 7.58
CA GLU A 200 16.79 6.14 8.21
C GLU A 200 16.84 7.29 7.19
N PHE A 201 15.75 8.03 7.06
CA PHE A 201 15.60 9.13 6.11
C PHE A 201 15.44 10.46 6.83
N PRO A 202 16.13 11.53 6.41
CA PRO A 202 15.91 12.86 6.94
C PRO A 202 14.59 13.44 6.40
N LEU A 203 13.77 13.99 7.27
CA LEU A 203 12.61 14.79 6.88
C LEU A 203 13.08 16.20 6.50
N ALA A 204 12.88 16.59 5.24
CA ALA A 204 13.39 17.85 4.67
C ALA A 204 12.89 19.12 5.39
N HIS A 205 11.67 19.05 5.96
CA HIS A 205 11.01 20.21 6.59
C HIS A 205 11.03 20.21 8.12
N GLU A 206 11.68 19.25 8.77
CA GLU A 206 11.66 19.08 10.22
C GLU A 206 13.07 18.89 10.82
N ASN A 207 13.95 19.91 10.65
CA ASN A 207 15.30 19.96 11.27
C ASN A 207 16.11 18.65 11.12
N ASN A 208 16.08 18.03 9.95
CA ASN A 208 16.74 16.74 9.67
C ASN A 208 16.38 15.61 10.67
N THR A 209 15.16 15.62 11.19
CA THR A 209 14.68 14.51 12.02
C THR A 209 14.74 13.23 11.19
N LEU A 210 15.44 12.21 11.71
CA LEU A 210 15.52 10.90 11.05
C LEU A 210 14.26 10.09 11.33
N VAL A 211 13.71 9.51 10.28
CA VAL A 211 12.57 8.60 10.36
C VAL A 211 12.88 7.28 9.67
N PRO A 212 12.40 6.15 10.23
CA PRO A 212 12.60 4.87 9.59
C PRO A 212 11.77 4.75 8.31
N GLY A 213 12.38 4.24 7.29
CA GLY A 213 11.73 3.91 6.02
C GLY A 213 12.25 2.57 5.49
N VAL A 214 11.77 2.22 4.32
CA VAL A 214 12.12 0.99 3.60
C VAL A 214 12.55 1.29 2.19
N THR A 215 13.45 0.46 1.69
CA THR A 215 13.87 0.46 0.29
C THR A 215 13.62 -0.91 -0.32
N VAL A 216 13.36 -0.95 -1.62
CA VAL A 216 13.20 -2.20 -2.35
C VAL A 216 14.01 -2.20 -3.65
N ALA A 217 14.52 -3.36 -4.01
CA ALA A 217 15.08 -3.63 -5.32
C ALA A 217 14.57 -5.00 -5.82
N MET A 218 14.36 -5.11 -7.12
CA MET A 218 13.95 -6.34 -7.78
C MET A 218 15.17 -6.96 -8.46
N GLY A 219 15.54 -8.16 -8.05
CA GLY A 219 16.64 -8.91 -8.63
C GLY A 219 16.27 -9.53 -9.97
N ILE A 220 17.25 -9.55 -10.88
CA ILE A 220 17.12 -10.10 -12.21
C ILE A 220 17.52 -11.57 -12.17
N PRO A 221 16.68 -12.50 -12.67
CA PRO A 221 16.98 -13.91 -12.59
C PRO A 221 18.16 -14.29 -13.51
N ASN A 222 19.12 -15.05 -12.98
CA ASN A 222 20.18 -15.73 -13.73
C ASN A 222 20.88 -14.90 -14.82
N LEU A 223 21.17 -13.62 -14.53
CA LEU A 223 21.79 -12.73 -15.49
C LEU A 223 23.27 -13.06 -15.65
N THR A 224 23.61 -13.71 -16.76
CA THR A 224 24.99 -13.90 -17.23
C THR A 224 25.11 -13.31 -18.62
N MET A 225 26.26 -12.75 -18.96
CA MET A 225 26.48 -12.07 -20.23
C MET A 225 27.83 -12.51 -20.84
N ALA A 226 27.79 -13.06 -22.04
CA ALA A 226 28.99 -13.33 -22.82
C ALA A 226 29.69 -12.01 -23.28
N PRO A 227 30.97 -12.06 -23.68
CA PRO A 227 31.63 -10.90 -24.27
C PRO A 227 30.85 -10.32 -25.45
N ASN A 228 30.69 -9.00 -25.48
CA ASN A 228 29.88 -8.24 -26.46
C ASN A 228 28.40 -8.63 -26.55
N GLU A 229 27.87 -9.38 -25.61
CA GLU A 229 26.45 -9.65 -25.54
C GLU A 229 25.67 -8.41 -25.05
N ILE A 230 24.49 -8.22 -25.63
CA ILE A 230 23.52 -7.18 -25.20
C ILE A 230 22.34 -7.87 -24.54
N LYS A 231 21.99 -7.42 -23.33
CA LYS A 231 20.76 -7.80 -22.65
C LYS A 231 19.87 -6.58 -22.46
N THR A 232 18.60 -6.73 -22.78
CA THR A 232 17.59 -5.67 -22.60
C THR A 232 16.55 -6.10 -21.60
N LEU A 233 16.33 -5.25 -20.62
CA LEU A 233 15.37 -5.43 -19.53
C LEU A 233 14.34 -4.31 -19.63
N THR A 234 13.08 -4.64 -19.49
CA THR A 234 11.98 -3.67 -19.58
C THR A 234 11.11 -3.75 -18.34
N TYR A 235 10.85 -2.61 -17.76
CA TYR A 235 9.99 -2.44 -16.58
C TYR A 235 9.00 -1.32 -16.82
N ASP A 236 7.76 -1.51 -16.39
CA ASP A 236 6.86 -0.41 -16.23
C ASP A 236 6.90 0.04 -14.76
N ILE A 237 7.01 1.33 -14.54
CA ILE A 237 7.13 1.94 -13.22
C ILE A 237 5.88 2.77 -12.98
N TYR A 238 5.06 2.38 -12.02
CA TYR A 238 4.03 3.25 -11.50
C TYR A 238 4.60 4.05 -10.34
N THR A 239 4.52 5.38 -10.40
CA THR A 239 4.90 6.23 -9.27
C THR A 239 3.86 7.33 -9.13
N GLY A 240 2.99 7.18 -8.13
CA GLY A 240 1.85 8.07 -7.99
C GLY A 240 0.95 7.77 -6.79
N PRO A 241 -0.18 8.49 -6.69
CA PRO A 241 -1.13 8.32 -5.61
C PRO A 241 -1.85 6.98 -5.70
N LYS A 242 -2.12 6.39 -4.55
CA LYS A 242 -2.91 5.14 -4.42
C LYS A 242 -4.41 5.40 -4.59
N PHE A 243 -4.82 6.04 -5.69
CA PHE A 243 -6.24 6.19 -5.98
C PHE A 243 -6.85 4.84 -6.40
N ASN A 244 -7.83 4.39 -5.64
CA ASN A 244 -8.47 3.09 -5.88
C ASN A 244 -9.00 2.98 -7.32
N ALA A 245 -9.63 4.03 -7.83
CA ALA A 245 -10.14 4.06 -9.20
C ALA A 245 -9.01 3.83 -10.23
N TYR A 246 -7.86 4.48 -10.07
CA TYR A 246 -6.74 4.37 -11.00
C TYR A 246 -6.11 2.97 -10.98
N LEU A 247 -5.86 2.44 -9.78
CA LEU A 247 -5.25 1.11 -9.64
C LEU A 247 -6.19 0.02 -10.15
N ARG A 248 -7.49 0.14 -9.90
CA ARG A 248 -8.48 -0.81 -10.41
C ARG A 248 -8.58 -0.79 -11.94
N ASP A 249 -8.53 0.39 -12.54
CA ASP A 249 -8.56 0.51 -13.99
C ASP A 249 -7.29 -0.10 -14.61
N LEU A 250 -6.13 0.05 -13.94
CA LEU A 250 -4.87 -0.53 -14.36
C LEU A 250 -4.81 -2.06 -14.19
N ASN A 251 -5.67 -2.68 -13.36
CA ASN A 251 -5.73 -4.14 -13.21
C ASN A 251 -5.99 -4.89 -14.53
N LEU A 252 -6.59 -4.24 -15.52
CA LEU A 252 -6.79 -4.85 -16.84
C LEU A 252 -5.48 -5.13 -17.57
N THR A 253 -4.47 -4.32 -17.30
CA THR A 253 -3.14 -4.43 -17.92
C THR A 253 -2.12 -5.05 -16.98
N TYR A 254 -2.20 -4.72 -15.70
CA TYR A 254 -1.29 -5.18 -14.64
C TYR A 254 -2.09 -5.92 -13.56
N PRO A 255 -2.23 -7.23 -13.66
CA PRO A 255 -3.04 -8.03 -12.74
C PRO A 255 -2.63 -7.81 -11.29
N ALA A 256 -3.63 -7.75 -10.40
CA ALA A 256 -3.48 -7.59 -8.96
C ALA A 256 -2.83 -6.27 -8.47
N ILE A 257 -2.58 -5.27 -9.35
CA ILE A 257 -1.98 -3.99 -8.91
C ILE A 257 -2.84 -3.24 -7.87
N SER A 258 -4.15 -3.44 -7.86
CA SER A 258 -5.05 -2.84 -6.85
C SER A 258 -4.96 -3.48 -5.46
N ASP A 259 -4.32 -4.64 -5.33
CA ASP A 259 -4.25 -5.37 -4.06
C ASP A 259 -3.39 -4.63 -3.03
N ILE A 260 -2.50 -3.73 -3.49
CA ILE A 260 -1.73 -2.82 -2.62
C ILE A 260 -2.59 -1.89 -1.76
N MET A 261 -3.89 -1.74 -2.07
CA MET A 261 -4.82 -0.97 -1.21
C MET A 261 -5.03 -1.61 0.17
N ALA A 262 -4.56 -2.85 0.35
CA ALA A 262 -4.44 -3.53 1.65
C ALA A 262 -5.72 -3.50 2.53
N TYR A 263 -6.90 -3.67 1.93
CA TYR A 263 -8.15 -3.78 2.69
C TYR A 263 -8.21 -5.04 3.56
N GLY A 264 -7.25 -5.96 3.38
CA GLY A 264 -7.14 -7.21 4.13
C GLY A 264 -8.40 -8.07 4.01
N TRP A 265 -8.71 -8.85 5.07
CA TRP A 265 -9.89 -9.72 5.10
C TRP A 265 -11.24 -8.97 5.00
N LEU A 266 -11.25 -7.64 5.19
CA LEU A 266 -12.43 -6.78 5.06
C LEU A 266 -12.67 -6.27 3.64
N VAL A 267 -11.95 -6.77 2.64
CA VAL A 267 -12.06 -6.34 1.24
C VAL A 267 -13.51 -6.39 0.74
N PHE A 268 -14.28 -7.40 1.13
CA PHE A 268 -15.69 -7.57 0.75
C PHE A 268 -16.63 -6.48 1.26
N LEU A 269 -16.24 -5.75 2.33
CA LEU A 269 -16.95 -4.56 2.84
C LEU A 269 -16.33 -3.27 2.30
N SER A 270 -15.00 -3.20 2.28
CA SER A 270 -14.27 -1.98 1.93
C SER A 270 -14.43 -1.59 0.46
N VAL A 271 -14.43 -2.57 -0.45
CA VAL A 271 -14.59 -2.29 -1.90
C VAL A 271 -15.97 -1.70 -2.24
N PRO A 272 -17.11 -2.26 -1.79
CA PRO A 272 -18.41 -1.61 -1.99
C PRO A 272 -18.51 -0.23 -1.33
N MET A 273 -17.91 -0.05 -0.14
CA MET A 273 -17.92 1.25 0.54
C MET A 273 -17.11 2.30 -0.23
N ASN A 274 -15.94 1.94 -0.74
CA ASN A 274 -15.14 2.82 -1.58
C ASN A 274 -15.89 3.15 -2.90
N TRP A 275 -16.55 2.17 -3.50
CA TRP A 275 -17.39 2.42 -4.69
C TRP A 275 -18.52 3.41 -4.40
N LEU A 276 -19.24 3.24 -3.27
CA LEU A 276 -20.29 4.20 -2.84
C LEU A 276 -19.73 5.60 -2.60
N LEU A 277 -18.55 5.69 -1.96
CA LEU A 277 -17.88 6.95 -1.70
C LEU A 277 -17.59 7.71 -3.01
N ASN A 278 -17.01 7.02 -3.98
CA ASN A 278 -16.73 7.59 -5.31
C ASN A 278 -18.01 7.95 -6.08
N LEU A 279 -19.07 7.12 -5.99
CA LEU A 279 -20.37 7.39 -6.60
C LEU A 279 -20.99 8.69 -6.08
N PHE A 280 -21.05 8.86 -4.77
CA PHE A 280 -21.60 10.08 -4.16
C PHE A 280 -20.72 11.29 -4.40
N HIS A 281 -19.40 11.13 -4.41
CA HIS A 281 -18.52 12.22 -4.82
C HIS A 281 -18.80 12.65 -6.28
N GLY A 282 -19.02 11.73 -7.18
CA GLY A 282 -19.38 12.02 -8.57
C GLY A 282 -20.70 12.82 -8.70
N TRP A 283 -21.64 12.68 -7.75
CA TRP A 283 -22.91 13.42 -7.74
C TRP A 283 -22.80 14.80 -7.09
N PHE A 284 -22.09 14.90 -5.98
CA PHE A 284 -22.08 16.10 -5.14
C PHE A 284 -20.81 16.95 -5.29
N GLY A 285 -19.74 16.41 -5.88
CA GLY A 285 -18.44 17.09 -6.03
C GLY A 285 -17.74 17.44 -4.72
N ASN A 286 -18.21 16.88 -3.57
CA ASN A 286 -17.65 17.13 -2.25
C ASN A 286 -17.50 15.83 -1.49
N TRP A 287 -16.26 15.52 -1.06
CA TRP A 287 -15.93 14.28 -0.37
C TRP A 287 -16.58 14.16 1.00
N GLY A 288 -16.70 15.25 1.76
CA GLY A 288 -17.36 15.23 3.05
C GLY A 288 -18.84 14.91 2.95
N VAL A 289 -19.53 15.45 1.96
CA VAL A 289 -20.93 15.09 1.65
C VAL A 289 -21.03 13.62 1.24
N ALA A 290 -20.09 13.15 0.43
CA ALA A 290 -20.04 11.74 0.01
C ALA A 290 -19.88 10.79 1.21
N ILE A 291 -19.04 11.13 2.20
CA ILE A 291 -18.87 10.36 3.44
C ILE A 291 -20.18 10.31 4.23
N ILE A 292 -20.89 11.43 4.36
CA ILE A 292 -22.20 11.48 5.04
C ILE A 292 -23.22 10.59 4.33
N CYS A 293 -23.35 10.72 3.01
CA CYS A 293 -24.27 9.91 2.22
C CYS A 293 -23.96 8.41 2.33
N MET A 294 -22.68 8.02 2.21
CA MET A 294 -22.24 6.65 2.41
C MET A 294 -22.61 6.13 3.81
N THR A 295 -22.39 6.95 4.84
CA THR A 295 -22.76 6.60 6.22
C THR A 295 -24.26 6.35 6.36
N ILE A 296 -25.10 7.20 5.76
CA ILE A 296 -26.56 7.04 5.78
C ILE A 296 -26.97 5.72 5.12
N VAL A 297 -26.41 5.40 3.96
CA VAL A 297 -26.71 4.14 3.25
C VAL A 297 -26.31 2.93 4.07
N VAL A 298 -25.08 2.91 4.61
CA VAL A 298 -24.60 1.81 5.45
C VAL A 298 -25.48 1.65 6.69
N ARG A 299 -25.86 2.74 7.36
CA ARG A 299 -26.76 2.70 8.51
C ARG A 299 -28.17 2.22 8.15
N ALA A 300 -28.69 2.63 7.00
CA ALA A 300 -30.00 2.18 6.52
C ALA A 300 -30.00 0.66 6.25
N LEU A 301 -28.94 0.13 5.65
CA LEU A 301 -28.79 -1.30 5.40
C LEU A 301 -28.75 -2.14 6.69
N ILE A 302 -28.14 -1.62 7.75
CA ILE A 302 -28.00 -2.31 9.03
C ILE A 302 -29.23 -2.09 9.93
N TRP A 303 -30.08 -1.10 9.62
CA TRP A 303 -31.24 -0.71 10.43
C TRP A 303 -32.13 -1.87 10.85
N PRO A 304 -32.55 -2.82 9.95
CA PRO A 304 -33.44 -3.92 10.34
C PRO A 304 -32.80 -4.81 11.43
N LEU A 305 -31.49 -4.96 11.42
CA LEU A 305 -30.75 -5.74 12.40
C LEU A 305 -30.69 -5.00 13.75
N HIS A 306 -30.39 -3.71 13.73
CA HIS A 306 -30.42 -2.86 14.94
C HIS A 306 -31.80 -2.83 15.56
N LYS A 307 -32.88 -2.74 14.77
CA LYS A 307 -34.28 -2.78 15.25
C LYS A 307 -34.57 -4.07 16.02
N LYS A 308 -34.18 -5.23 15.49
CA LYS A 308 -34.38 -6.53 16.16
C LYS A 308 -33.67 -6.57 17.51
N SER A 309 -32.42 -6.13 17.57
CA SER A 309 -31.62 -6.14 18.78
C SER A 309 -32.13 -5.12 19.82
N TYR A 310 -32.56 -3.95 19.35
CA TYR A 310 -33.16 -2.94 20.24
C TYR A 310 -34.44 -3.45 20.90
N MET A 311 -35.27 -4.18 20.14
CA MET A 311 -36.46 -4.85 20.73
C MET A 311 -36.08 -5.93 21.75
N ALA A 312 -35.01 -6.69 21.53
CA ALA A 312 -34.52 -7.67 22.49
C ALA A 312 -34.00 -7.00 23.79
N MET A 313 -33.24 -5.91 23.67
CA MET A 313 -32.82 -5.13 24.83
C MET A 313 -34.00 -4.54 25.62
N LYS A 314 -35.03 -4.03 24.92
CA LYS A 314 -36.26 -3.53 25.56
C LYS A 314 -36.98 -4.64 26.34
N ARG A 315 -37.05 -5.87 25.81
CA ARG A 315 -37.61 -7.01 26.55
C ARG A 315 -36.78 -7.35 27.78
N MET A 316 -35.46 -7.26 27.69
CA MET A 316 -34.54 -7.49 28.79
C MET A 316 -34.73 -6.45 29.92
N SER A 317 -34.98 -5.18 29.60
CA SER A 317 -35.24 -4.14 30.56
C SER A 317 -36.55 -4.37 31.33
N LEU A 318 -37.56 -4.99 30.76
CA LEU A 318 -38.81 -5.33 31.42
C LEU A 318 -38.65 -6.41 32.53
N VAL A 319 -37.61 -7.23 32.40
CA VAL A 319 -37.33 -8.31 33.38
C VAL A 319 -36.37 -7.89 34.47
N GLN A 320 -35.75 -6.69 34.35
CA GLN A 320 -34.84 -6.12 35.38
C GLN A 320 -35.40 -6.12 36.81
N PRO A 321 -36.65 -5.71 37.06
CA PRO A 321 -37.19 -5.71 38.43
C PRO A 321 -37.30 -7.09 39.03
N GLU A 322 -37.62 -8.15 38.22
CA GLU A 322 -37.61 -9.53 38.67
C GLU A 322 -36.20 -10.06 38.96
N MET A 323 -35.23 -9.62 38.18
CA MET A 323 -33.81 -9.93 38.43
C MET A 323 -33.30 -9.28 39.73
N ALA A 324 -33.71 -8.06 40.04
CA ALA A 324 -33.39 -7.40 41.32
C ALA A 324 -33.94 -8.22 42.51
N LYS A 325 -35.19 -8.62 42.47
CA LYS A 325 -35.82 -9.49 43.50
C LYS A 325 -35.11 -10.84 43.67
N LEU A 326 -34.61 -11.42 42.57
CA LEU A 326 -33.85 -12.69 42.60
C LEU A 326 -32.50 -12.50 43.32
N LYS A 327 -31.79 -11.38 43.07
CA LYS A 327 -30.55 -11.05 43.78
C LYS A 327 -30.77 -10.79 45.28
N GLU A 328 -31.85 -10.13 45.66
CA GLU A 328 -32.24 -9.93 47.07
C GLU A 328 -32.60 -11.25 47.76
N LYS A 329 -33.18 -12.19 47.02
CA LYS A 329 -33.62 -13.49 47.56
C LYS A 329 -32.45 -14.42 47.84
N TYR A 330 -31.35 -14.34 47.09
CA TYR A 330 -30.18 -15.20 47.20
C TYR A 330 -28.87 -14.41 47.26
N PRO A 331 -28.65 -13.59 48.31
CA PRO A 331 -27.51 -12.68 48.40
C PRO A 331 -26.16 -13.41 48.50
N ASP A 332 -26.14 -14.57 49.15
CA ASP A 332 -24.92 -15.34 49.45
C ASP A 332 -24.63 -16.48 48.47
N ASP A 333 -25.50 -16.68 47.46
CA ASP A 333 -25.35 -17.81 46.48
C ASP A 333 -25.39 -17.27 45.04
N PRO A 334 -24.23 -16.80 44.48
CA PRO A 334 -24.13 -16.30 43.12
C PRO A 334 -24.46 -17.35 42.07
N GLN A 335 -24.20 -18.65 42.34
CA GLN A 335 -24.47 -19.72 41.40
C GLN A 335 -25.96 -19.95 41.23
N LYS A 336 -26.71 -19.93 42.32
CA LYS A 336 -28.16 -20.03 42.32
C LYS A 336 -28.85 -18.85 41.68
N VAL A 337 -28.34 -17.64 41.92
CA VAL A 337 -28.80 -16.43 41.21
C VAL A 337 -28.64 -16.58 39.70
N ASN A 338 -27.50 -17.03 39.23
CA ASN A 338 -27.23 -17.23 37.77
C ASN A 338 -28.15 -18.29 37.18
N MET A 339 -28.36 -19.40 37.88
CA MET A 339 -29.24 -20.49 37.43
C MET A 339 -30.70 -20.04 37.32
N GLU A 340 -31.21 -19.31 38.33
CA GLU A 340 -32.58 -18.79 38.33
C GLU A 340 -32.73 -17.63 37.30
N MET A 341 -31.71 -16.83 37.08
CA MET A 341 -31.69 -15.83 35.99
C MET A 341 -31.79 -16.51 34.61
N MET A 342 -31.08 -17.61 34.38
CA MET A 342 -31.17 -18.34 33.10
C MET A 342 -32.56 -18.91 32.90
N LYS A 343 -33.22 -19.45 33.95
CA LYS A 343 -34.62 -19.91 33.88
C LYS A 343 -35.58 -18.77 33.59
N LEU A 344 -35.34 -17.62 34.18
CA LEU A 344 -36.11 -16.39 33.94
C LEU A 344 -36.01 -15.95 32.47
N TYR A 345 -34.81 -15.93 31.90
CA TYR A 345 -34.61 -15.63 30.51
C TYR A 345 -35.32 -16.63 29.58
N GLN A 346 -35.26 -17.93 29.89
CA GLN A 346 -35.97 -18.97 29.15
C GLN A 346 -37.49 -18.78 29.23
N LYS A 347 -38.04 -18.48 30.42
CA LYS A 347 -39.46 -18.22 30.64
C LYS A 347 -40.00 -17.08 29.78
N TYR A 348 -39.21 -15.98 29.63
CA TYR A 348 -39.60 -14.84 28.83
C TYR A 348 -39.13 -14.88 27.39
N GLY A 349 -38.50 -15.97 26.95
CA GLY A 349 -37.98 -16.13 25.58
C GLY A 349 -36.90 -15.09 25.24
N ILE A 350 -36.09 -14.68 26.23
CA ILE A 350 -35.05 -13.68 26.09
C ILE A 350 -33.71 -14.37 25.93
N ASN A 351 -33.01 -14.06 24.85
CA ASN A 351 -31.62 -14.45 24.66
C ASN A 351 -30.70 -13.32 25.13
N PRO A 352 -29.92 -13.46 26.22
CA PRO A 352 -29.05 -12.42 26.73
C PRO A 352 -27.97 -11.99 25.71
N ALA A 353 -27.56 -12.90 24.81
CA ALA A 353 -26.59 -12.57 23.76
C ALA A 353 -27.15 -11.66 22.66
N SER A 354 -28.48 -11.55 22.53
CA SER A 354 -29.09 -10.72 21.47
C SER A 354 -28.82 -9.23 21.63
N GLY A 355 -28.49 -8.76 22.84
CA GLY A 355 -28.13 -7.38 23.12
C GLY A 355 -26.76 -6.96 22.59
N CYS A 356 -25.80 -7.88 22.50
CA CYS A 356 -24.43 -7.58 22.04
C CYS A 356 -24.23 -7.85 20.53
N VAL A 357 -25.17 -8.54 19.86
CA VAL A 357 -25.06 -8.84 18.42
C VAL A 357 -24.84 -7.61 17.53
N PRO A 358 -25.52 -6.46 17.72
CA PRO A 358 -25.23 -5.28 16.90
C PRO A 358 -23.80 -4.81 17.04
N MET A 359 -23.24 -4.84 18.25
CA MET A 359 -21.85 -4.41 18.47
C MET A 359 -20.88 -5.32 17.75
N LEU A 360 -21.08 -6.64 17.76
CA LEU A 360 -20.24 -7.59 17.05
C LEU A 360 -20.28 -7.39 15.53
N ILE A 361 -21.42 -7.02 14.97
CA ILE A 361 -21.54 -6.74 13.53
C ILE A 361 -21.02 -5.35 13.20
N GLN A 362 -21.20 -4.39 14.11
CA GLN A 362 -20.70 -3.02 13.93
C GLN A 362 -19.17 -2.94 13.86
N ILE A 363 -18.45 -3.81 14.60
CA ILE A 363 -16.99 -3.80 14.66
C ILE A 363 -16.36 -4.01 13.26
N PRO A 364 -16.67 -5.06 12.49
CA PRO A 364 -16.14 -5.22 11.13
C PRO A 364 -16.49 -4.06 10.20
N ILE A 365 -17.72 -3.53 10.31
CA ILE A 365 -18.16 -2.40 9.49
C ILE A 365 -17.38 -1.12 9.84
N PHE A 366 -17.16 -0.87 11.13
CA PHE A 366 -16.36 0.25 11.60
C PHE A 366 -14.91 0.15 11.07
N PHE A 367 -14.28 -1.02 11.17
CA PHE A 367 -12.94 -1.23 10.66
C PHE A 367 -12.85 -1.11 9.14
N ALA A 368 -13.86 -1.60 8.41
CA ALA A 368 -13.90 -1.42 6.95
C ALA A 368 -14.03 0.06 6.57
N PHE A 369 -14.94 0.78 7.23
CA PHE A 369 -15.13 2.21 7.05
C PHE A 369 -13.85 3.01 7.37
N TYR A 370 -13.26 2.72 8.52
CA TYR A 370 -12.01 3.33 8.96
C TYR A 370 -10.88 3.11 7.93
N ARG A 371 -10.72 1.87 7.45
CA ARG A 371 -9.71 1.57 6.42
C ARG A 371 -9.99 2.30 5.10
N VAL A 372 -11.24 2.34 4.64
CA VAL A 372 -11.58 3.08 3.43
C VAL A 372 -11.17 4.55 3.54
N LEU A 373 -11.50 5.21 4.64
CA LEU A 373 -11.13 6.63 4.84
C LEU A 373 -9.63 6.82 5.03
N GLN A 374 -9.00 5.95 5.81
CA GLN A 374 -7.59 6.05 6.16
C GLN A 374 -6.65 5.89 4.95
N TYR A 375 -7.01 5.01 4.01
CA TYR A 375 -6.20 4.74 2.83
C TYR A 375 -6.67 5.49 1.57
N SER A 376 -7.74 6.27 1.66
CA SER A 376 -8.21 7.10 0.54
C SER A 376 -7.28 8.28 0.32
N ALA A 377 -6.39 8.17 -0.65
CA ALA A 377 -5.56 9.28 -1.10
C ALA A 377 -6.41 10.43 -1.69
N GLU A 378 -7.64 10.12 -2.13
CA GLU A 378 -8.62 11.06 -2.66
C GLU A 378 -9.09 12.11 -1.65
N LEU A 379 -9.01 11.82 -0.33
CA LEU A 379 -9.45 12.74 0.73
C LEU A 379 -8.40 13.77 1.13
N ARG A 380 -7.14 13.55 0.73
CA ARG A 380 -6.03 14.41 1.11
C ARG A 380 -6.16 15.79 0.48
N GLY A 381 -6.04 16.85 1.32
CA GLY A 381 -6.17 18.23 0.88
C GLY A 381 -7.57 18.63 0.42
N GLN A 382 -8.59 17.78 0.62
CA GLN A 382 -9.96 18.06 0.18
C GLN A 382 -10.74 18.79 1.27
N PRO A 383 -11.32 19.97 0.96
CA PRO A 383 -12.14 20.70 1.91
C PRO A 383 -13.53 20.08 2.05
N PHE A 384 -14.11 20.17 3.23
CA PHE A 384 -15.51 19.83 3.45
C PHE A 384 -16.38 21.09 3.50
N CYS A 385 -16.34 21.82 4.60
CA CYS A 385 -17.09 23.06 4.79
C CYS A 385 -16.47 23.93 5.90
N LEU A 386 -16.69 25.22 5.84
CA LEU A 386 -16.29 26.22 6.82
C LEU A 386 -14.78 26.16 7.14
N TRP A 387 -14.42 25.72 8.33
CA TRP A 387 -13.03 25.65 8.82
C TRP A 387 -12.32 24.33 8.48
N MET A 388 -13.05 23.34 8.01
CA MET A 388 -12.50 22.02 7.68
C MET A 388 -11.93 22.04 6.26
N THR A 389 -10.65 22.38 6.16
CA THR A 389 -9.94 22.58 4.88
C THR A 389 -9.29 21.31 4.35
N ASP A 390 -9.10 20.30 5.19
CA ASP A 390 -8.52 19.01 4.81
C ASP A 390 -9.21 17.87 5.57
N LEU A 391 -9.76 16.91 4.83
CA LEU A 391 -10.45 15.73 5.37
C LEU A 391 -9.50 14.62 5.82
N SER A 392 -8.21 14.76 5.60
CA SER A 392 -7.19 13.77 5.96
C SER A 392 -6.46 14.08 7.28
N LEU A 393 -6.71 15.24 7.89
CA LEU A 393 -6.07 15.72 9.11
C LEU A 393 -6.89 15.42 10.38
#